data_0fe340dd06eb26a0b272eb9e7576999f
#
_entry.id   0fe340dd06eb26a0b272eb9e7576999f
#
_cell.length_a   1.000
_cell.length_b   1.000
_cell.length_c   1.000
_cell.angle_alpha   90.00
_cell.angle_beta   90.00
_cell.angle_gamma   90.00
#
_symmetry.space_group_name_H-M   'P 1'
#
loop_
_entity.id
_entity.type
_entity.pdbx_description
1 polymer ?
#
loop_
_entity_poly.entity_id
_entity_poly.type
_entity_poly.pdbx_seq_one_letter_code
_entity_poly.pdbx_strand_id
1 'polypeptide(L)'
;MGVIKPAALSLRRVATWGLVVLAALLVLDGSSQSSRGGVVATADADPIEAARPAVTAALVEHLRSRNGSLSREEQRRVIEAVLRSSRRHALDPYLVTAVLIVESDARPWAESGQGAIGLMQVMPHMAEKLPLAGNLATIESNIEAGCFILADNIRRLGEAQGISAYFWGRHVRGVAYLEKVERARAWVREASTS
;
A
#
# COMPACT_ATOMS: atom_id res chain seq x y z
N MET A 1 38.02 -16.84 -44.00
CA MET A 1 37.77 -18.14 -43.34
C MET A 1 38.00 -17.94 -41.84
N GLY A 2 36.95 -17.75 -41.09
CA GLY A 2 36.99 -17.61 -39.64
C GLY A 2 35.76 -18.34 -39.03
N VAL A 3 36.08 -19.44 -38.39
CA VAL A 3 35.11 -20.41 -37.84
C VAL A 3 34.50 -19.85 -36.53
N ILE A 4 33.19 -19.70 -36.51
CA ILE A 4 32.45 -19.32 -35.31
C ILE A 4 32.11 -20.62 -34.54
N LYS A 5 32.59 -20.73 -33.29
CA LYS A 5 32.22 -21.80 -32.36
C LYS A 5 30.90 -21.45 -31.66
N PRO A 6 29.98 -22.40 -31.48
CA PRO A 6 28.76 -22.19 -30.69
C PRO A 6 29.06 -22.32 -29.21
N ALA A 7 28.48 -21.38 -28.40
CA ALA A 7 28.53 -21.40 -26.96
C ALA A 7 27.51 -22.40 -26.40
N ALA A 8 27.94 -23.18 -25.43
CA ALA A 8 27.20 -24.25 -24.76
C ALA A 8 26.05 -23.74 -23.90
N LEU A 9 24.87 -24.34 -24.06
CA LEU A 9 23.72 -24.22 -23.16
C LEU A 9 24.04 -24.90 -21.81
N SER A 10 24.03 -24.16 -20.73
CA SER A 10 24.06 -24.74 -19.39
C SER A 10 22.63 -25.03 -18.89
N LEU A 11 22.29 -26.30 -18.84
CA LEU A 11 21.11 -26.84 -18.15
C LEU A 11 21.20 -26.55 -16.64
N ARG A 12 20.34 -25.72 -16.09
CA ARG A 12 20.16 -25.58 -14.63
C ARG A 12 18.93 -26.34 -14.15
N ARG A 13 19.27 -27.33 -13.37
CA ARG A 13 18.56 -28.25 -12.50
C ARG A 13 17.22 -27.77 -11.96
N VAL A 14 16.19 -28.55 -12.27
CA VAL A 14 14.89 -28.55 -11.60
C VAL A 14 15.05 -29.26 -10.26
N ALA A 15 14.84 -28.56 -9.16
CA ALA A 15 14.80 -29.18 -7.83
C ALA A 15 13.38 -29.66 -7.54
N THR A 16 13.19 -30.98 -7.56
CA THR A 16 12.00 -31.71 -7.09
C THR A 16 11.94 -31.65 -5.56
N TRP A 17 10.88 -31.09 -5.02
CA TRP A 17 10.57 -31.19 -3.59
C TRP A 17 9.77 -32.46 -3.35
N GLY A 18 10.42 -33.42 -2.69
CA GLY A 18 9.80 -34.68 -2.28
C GLY A 18 8.89 -34.49 -1.07
N LEU A 19 7.74 -35.13 -1.19
CA LEU A 19 6.73 -35.30 -0.15
C LEU A 19 7.31 -36.22 0.94
N VAL A 20 7.41 -35.75 2.20
CA VAL A 20 7.61 -36.64 3.37
C VAL A 20 6.30 -36.64 4.16
N VAL A 21 5.55 -37.72 4.00
CA VAL A 21 4.43 -38.10 4.90
C VAL A 21 5.02 -38.92 6.02
N LEU A 22 5.00 -38.41 7.24
CA LEU A 22 5.30 -39.25 8.42
C LEU A 22 4.05 -39.28 9.31
N ALA A 23 3.42 -40.45 9.28
CA ALA A 23 2.38 -40.84 10.23
C ALA A 23 3.02 -41.24 11.55
N ALA A 24 2.61 -40.68 12.66
CA ALA A 24 2.90 -41.24 13.99
C ALA A 24 1.62 -41.32 14.82
N LEU A 25 1.41 -42.56 15.31
CA LEU A 25 0.28 -43.04 16.09
C LEU A 25 0.17 -42.38 17.48
N LEU A 26 -1.09 -42.39 17.95
CA LEU A 26 -1.57 -42.12 19.29
C LEU A 26 -0.76 -42.76 20.43
N VAL A 27 -0.60 -41.96 21.49
CA VAL A 27 -0.65 -42.44 22.87
C VAL A 27 -1.57 -41.49 23.66
N LEU A 28 -2.68 -42.05 24.13
CA LEU A 28 -3.55 -41.44 25.14
C LEU A 28 -2.88 -41.60 26.49
N ASP A 29 -2.64 -40.48 27.19
CA ASP A 29 -2.65 -40.49 28.65
C ASP A 29 -3.19 -39.19 29.17
N GLY A 30 -4.19 -39.31 30.02
CA GLY A 30 -4.88 -38.19 30.63
C GLY A 30 -4.13 -37.65 31.83
N SER A 31 -4.19 -36.37 32.00
CA SER A 31 -4.58 -35.74 33.26
C SER A 31 -4.31 -34.21 33.26
N SER A 32 -5.32 -33.53 33.76
CA SER A 32 -5.27 -32.27 34.51
C SER A 32 -5.04 -30.96 33.73
N GLN A 33 -6.16 -30.29 33.61
CA GLN A 33 -6.37 -28.88 33.36
C GLN A 33 -5.40 -27.96 34.08
N SER A 34 -4.75 -27.09 33.36
CA SER A 34 -4.40 -25.77 33.86
C SER A 34 -4.72 -24.76 32.77
N SER A 35 -5.81 -24.03 32.97
CA SER A 35 -6.23 -22.92 32.11
C SER A 35 -5.21 -21.80 32.21
N ARG A 36 -4.23 -21.83 31.36
CA ARG A 36 -3.46 -20.62 31.01
C ARG A 36 -4.00 -20.16 29.65
N GLY A 37 -4.76 -19.06 29.69
CA GLY A 37 -5.18 -18.34 28.49
C GLY A 37 -3.96 -17.93 27.71
N GLY A 38 -3.46 -18.84 26.89
CA GLY A 38 -2.53 -18.52 25.83
C GLY A 38 -3.32 -17.73 24.81
N VAL A 39 -2.98 -16.46 24.61
CA VAL A 39 -3.34 -15.72 23.42
C VAL A 39 -2.78 -16.55 22.27
N VAL A 40 -3.65 -17.30 21.60
CA VAL A 40 -3.33 -17.93 20.32
C VAL A 40 -3.09 -16.77 19.38
N ALA A 41 -1.83 -16.45 19.14
CA ALA A 41 -1.45 -15.58 18.04
C ALA A 41 -1.97 -16.26 16.77
N THR A 42 -3.10 -15.76 16.27
CA THR A 42 -3.68 -16.20 15.00
C THR A 42 -2.68 -15.85 13.91
N ALA A 43 -2.02 -16.86 13.36
CA ALA A 43 -0.96 -16.74 12.35
C ALA A 43 -1.46 -16.25 10.98
N ASP A 44 -2.66 -15.66 10.91
CA ASP A 44 -3.31 -15.18 9.69
C ASP A 44 -3.94 -13.79 9.86
N ALA A 45 -3.31 -12.89 10.59
CA ALA A 45 -3.78 -11.50 10.62
C ALA A 45 -3.55 -10.88 9.22
N ASP A 46 -4.62 -10.42 8.58
CA ASP A 46 -4.54 -9.66 7.33
C ASP A 46 -3.59 -8.47 7.52
N PRO A 47 -2.46 -8.41 6.79
CA PRO A 47 -1.46 -7.35 6.95
C PRO A 47 -2.02 -5.95 6.69
N ILE A 48 -3.08 -5.84 5.91
CA ILE A 48 -3.78 -4.57 5.68
C ILE A 48 -4.53 -4.14 6.94
N GLU A 49 -5.24 -5.05 7.61
CA GLU A 49 -5.90 -4.74 8.88
C GLU A 49 -4.90 -4.50 10.01
N ALA A 50 -3.77 -5.20 10.02
CA ALA A 50 -2.70 -4.97 10.97
C ALA A 50 -2.10 -3.56 10.87
N ALA A 51 -2.15 -2.93 9.70
CA ALA A 51 -1.71 -1.54 9.50
C ALA A 51 -2.73 -0.49 9.98
N ARG A 52 -3.99 -0.86 10.26
CA ARG A 52 -5.07 0.08 10.63
C ARG A 52 -4.71 1.01 11.80
N PRO A 53 -4.15 0.52 12.93
CA PRO A 53 -3.80 1.41 14.05
C PRO A 53 -2.81 2.51 13.66
N ALA A 54 -1.74 2.16 12.94
CA ALA A 54 -0.73 3.11 12.49
C ALA A 54 -1.29 4.14 11.48
N VAL A 55 -2.06 3.66 10.50
CA VAL A 55 -2.74 4.53 9.52
C VAL A 55 -3.68 5.51 10.23
N THR A 56 -4.46 5.02 11.20
CA THR A 56 -5.39 5.85 11.98
C THR A 56 -4.64 6.90 12.78
N ALA A 57 -3.62 6.50 13.55
CA ALA A 57 -2.85 7.41 14.38
C ALA A 57 -2.15 8.49 13.55
N ALA A 58 -1.51 8.10 12.45
CA ALA A 58 -0.84 9.03 11.55
C ALA A 58 -1.80 10.05 10.92
N LEU A 59 -2.95 9.60 10.42
CA LEU A 59 -3.93 10.52 9.83
C LEU A 59 -4.52 11.47 10.87
N VAL A 60 -4.88 10.99 12.05
CA VAL A 60 -5.42 11.82 13.13
C VAL A 60 -4.40 12.87 13.58
N GLU A 61 -3.15 12.46 13.79
CA GLU A 61 -2.08 13.38 14.23
C GLU A 61 -1.75 14.40 13.14
N HIS A 62 -1.64 13.97 11.88
CA HIS A 62 -1.38 14.87 10.76
C HIS A 62 -2.47 15.93 10.62
N LEU A 63 -3.74 15.51 10.69
CA LEU A 63 -4.88 16.43 10.60
C LEU A 63 -4.92 17.41 11.78
N ARG A 64 -4.62 16.93 12.99
CA ARG A 64 -4.58 17.79 14.19
C ARG A 64 -3.48 18.84 14.11
N SER A 65 -2.30 18.49 13.58
CA SER A 65 -1.15 19.40 13.47
C SER A 65 -1.29 20.42 12.35
N ARG A 66 -2.06 20.13 11.30
CA ARG A 66 -2.14 20.96 10.09
C ARG A 66 -3.41 21.78 9.97
N ASN A 67 -4.54 21.23 10.29
CA ASN A 67 -5.81 21.99 10.24
C ASN A 67 -7.03 21.08 10.54
N GLY A 68 -7.32 20.73 11.72
CA GLY A 68 -8.35 19.79 12.17
C GLY A 68 -9.76 19.89 11.55
N SER A 69 -9.86 20.13 10.24
CA SER A 69 -11.12 20.42 9.55
C SER A 69 -11.92 19.20 9.12
N LEU A 70 -11.32 17.97 9.20
CA LEU A 70 -12.09 16.75 8.91
C LEU A 70 -12.90 16.32 10.12
N SER A 71 -14.21 16.11 9.92
CA SER A 71 -15.06 15.46 10.88
C SER A 71 -14.57 14.03 11.18
N ARG A 72 -14.96 13.47 12.33
CA ARG A 72 -14.62 12.07 12.67
C ARG A 72 -15.15 11.09 11.62
N GLU A 73 -16.29 11.38 11.03
CA GLU A 73 -16.86 10.57 9.97
C GLU A 73 -16.02 10.60 8.69
N GLU A 74 -15.56 11.75 8.26
CA GLU A 74 -14.67 11.88 7.11
C GLU A 74 -13.33 11.21 7.36
N GLN A 75 -12.75 11.35 8.56
CA GLN A 75 -11.53 10.62 8.95
C GLN A 75 -11.72 9.11 8.83
N ARG A 76 -12.84 8.58 9.36
CA ARG A 76 -13.18 7.16 9.23
C ARG A 76 -13.29 6.73 7.77
N ARG A 77 -13.98 7.50 6.93
CA ARG A 77 -14.12 7.24 5.50
C ARG A 77 -12.78 7.20 4.77
N VAL A 78 -11.87 8.12 5.09
CA VAL A 78 -10.50 8.14 4.52
C VAL A 78 -9.75 6.85 4.91
N ILE A 79 -9.74 6.48 6.20
CA ILE A 79 -9.08 5.27 6.69
C ILE A 79 -9.63 4.02 6.00
N GLU A 80 -10.96 3.87 5.97
CA GLU A 80 -11.61 2.73 5.31
C GLU A 80 -11.31 2.68 3.81
N ALA A 81 -11.29 3.82 3.13
CA ALA A 81 -10.95 3.89 1.71
C ALA A 81 -9.49 3.52 1.45
N VAL A 82 -8.55 4.00 2.28
CA VAL A 82 -7.13 3.63 2.19
C VAL A 82 -6.97 2.11 2.32
N LEU A 83 -7.48 1.51 3.38
CA LEU A 83 -7.32 0.07 3.64
C LEU A 83 -7.99 -0.79 2.55
N ARG A 84 -9.19 -0.40 2.11
CA ARG A 84 -9.92 -1.10 1.05
C ARG A 84 -9.19 -1.02 -0.29
N SER A 85 -8.73 0.16 -0.71
CA SER A 85 -8.02 0.35 -1.98
C SER A 85 -6.62 -0.27 -1.94
N SER A 86 -5.92 -0.22 -0.80
CA SER A 86 -4.66 -0.93 -0.60
C SER A 86 -4.82 -2.43 -0.83
N ARG A 87 -5.85 -3.04 -0.24
CA ARG A 87 -6.16 -4.47 -0.46
C ARG A 87 -6.48 -4.77 -1.93
N ARG A 88 -7.32 -3.95 -2.56
CA ARG A 88 -7.75 -4.14 -3.96
C ARG A 88 -6.58 -4.08 -4.94
N HIS A 89 -5.65 -3.18 -4.72
CA HIS A 89 -4.53 -2.92 -5.62
C HIS A 89 -3.20 -3.52 -5.18
N ALA A 90 -3.19 -4.34 -4.13
CA ALA A 90 -2.00 -4.95 -3.53
C ALA A 90 -0.91 -3.90 -3.19
N LEU A 91 -1.32 -2.76 -2.61
CA LEU A 91 -0.44 -1.70 -2.16
C LEU A 91 -0.24 -1.76 -0.64
N ASP A 92 0.93 -1.34 -0.18
CA ASP A 92 1.20 -1.08 1.23
C ASP A 92 0.34 0.11 1.72
N PRO A 93 -0.54 -0.06 2.74
CA PRO A 93 -1.37 1.03 3.24
C PRO A 93 -0.56 2.19 3.84
N TYR A 94 0.64 1.94 4.33
CA TYR A 94 1.56 2.99 4.77
C TYR A 94 2.01 3.86 3.60
N LEU A 95 2.30 3.25 2.45
CA LEU A 95 2.63 3.97 1.22
C LEU A 95 1.45 4.80 0.72
N VAL A 96 0.25 4.24 0.67
CA VAL A 96 -0.95 4.96 0.23
C VAL A 96 -1.22 6.16 1.13
N THR A 97 -1.11 5.99 2.46
CA THR A 97 -1.26 7.07 3.43
C THR A 97 -0.19 8.15 3.25
N ALA A 98 1.06 7.75 3.01
CA ALA A 98 2.15 8.68 2.76
C ALA A 98 1.93 9.53 1.51
N VAL A 99 1.51 8.91 0.41
CA VAL A 99 1.19 9.62 -0.84
C VAL A 99 0.06 10.64 -0.60
N LEU A 100 -1.02 10.23 0.05
CA LEU A 100 -2.16 11.09 0.39
C LEU A 100 -1.73 12.31 1.22
N ILE A 101 -0.86 12.12 2.22
CA ILE A 101 -0.31 13.21 3.04
C ILE A 101 0.53 14.15 2.18
N VAL A 102 1.39 13.60 1.32
CA VAL A 102 2.31 14.38 0.48
C VAL A 102 1.56 15.19 -0.57
N GLU A 103 0.49 14.64 -1.13
CA GLU A 103 -0.29 15.26 -2.22
C GLU A 103 -1.21 16.38 -1.74
N SER A 104 -1.90 16.17 -0.62
CA SER A 104 -2.99 17.06 -0.24
C SER A 104 -2.97 17.52 1.22
N ASP A 105 -1.99 17.12 2.03
CA ASP A 105 -2.08 17.23 3.50
C ASP A 105 -3.37 16.58 4.05
N ALA A 106 -3.81 15.46 3.46
CA ALA A 106 -5.03 14.73 3.79
C ALA A 106 -6.34 15.55 3.63
N ARG A 107 -6.37 16.51 2.68
CA ARG A 107 -7.56 17.35 2.40
C ARG A 107 -8.38 16.80 1.24
N PRO A 108 -9.64 16.33 1.48
CA PRO A 108 -10.47 15.72 0.43
C PRO A 108 -10.84 16.67 -0.72
N TRP A 109 -10.91 17.97 -0.42
CA TRP A 109 -11.30 19.01 -1.39
C TRP A 109 -10.11 19.82 -1.90
N ALA A 110 -8.89 19.30 -1.76
CA ALA A 110 -7.73 19.98 -2.29
C ALA A 110 -7.80 20.05 -3.82
N GLU A 111 -7.51 21.21 -4.37
CA GLU A 111 -7.37 21.42 -5.80
C GLU A 111 -6.07 22.18 -6.06
N SER A 112 -5.27 21.68 -7.01
CA SER A 112 -4.03 22.33 -7.39
C SER A 112 -4.28 23.38 -8.49
N GLY A 113 -3.35 24.32 -8.65
CA GLY A 113 -3.41 25.30 -9.74
C GLY A 113 -3.37 24.68 -11.15
N GLN A 114 -3.10 23.37 -11.26
CA GLN A 114 -3.10 22.61 -12.50
C GLN A 114 -4.34 21.71 -12.65
N GLY A 115 -5.29 21.80 -11.71
CA GLY A 115 -6.55 21.07 -11.73
C GLY A 115 -6.48 19.65 -11.21
N ALA A 116 -5.44 19.27 -10.47
CA ALA A 116 -5.43 17.99 -9.75
C ALA A 116 -6.39 18.06 -8.55
N ILE A 117 -7.16 16.98 -8.30
CA ILE A 117 -8.29 16.97 -7.38
C ILE A 117 -8.07 15.98 -6.24
N GLY A 118 -8.44 16.38 -5.04
CA GLY A 118 -8.70 15.57 -3.86
C GLY A 118 -7.48 15.02 -3.15
N LEU A 119 -7.72 14.03 -2.30
CA LEU A 119 -6.73 13.44 -1.39
C LEU A 119 -5.44 12.97 -2.07
N MET A 120 -5.57 12.33 -3.22
CA MET A 120 -4.44 11.81 -3.97
C MET A 120 -4.10 12.64 -5.21
N GLN A 121 -4.62 13.86 -5.31
CA GLN A 121 -4.33 14.82 -6.39
C GLN A 121 -4.39 14.18 -7.80
N VAL A 122 -5.52 13.53 -8.08
CA VAL A 122 -5.72 12.86 -9.38
C VAL A 122 -6.13 13.87 -10.43
N MET A 123 -5.46 13.85 -11.58
CA MET A 123 -5.83 14.67 -12.73
C MET A 123 -7.09 14.12 -13.42
N PRO A 124 -8.13 14.94 -13.68
CA PRO A 124 -9.39 14.48 -14.28
C PRO A 124 -9.23 13.68 -15.57
N HIS A 125 -8.36 14.13 -16.48
CA HIS A 125 -8.10 13.45 -17.74
C HIS A 125 -7.48 12.04 -17.59
N MET A 126 -6.84 11.77 -16.44
CA MET A 126 -6.35 10.42 -16.12
C MET A 126 -7.49 9.53 -15.64
N ALA A 127 -8.40 10.07 -14.84
CA ALA A 127 -9.54 9.33 -14.32
C ALA A 127 -10.53 8.90 -15.42
N GLU A 128 -10.73 9.71 -16.45
CA GLU A 128 -11.56 9.37 -17.61
C GLU A 128 -11.15 8.08 -18.33
N LYS A 129 -9.88 7.70 -18.21
CA LYS A 129 -9.31 6.49 -18.81
C LYS A 129 -9.36 5.28 -17.90
N LEU A 130 -9.80 5.45 -16.65
CA LEU A 130 -9.84 4.37 -15.68
C LEU A 130 -11.18 3.64 -15.77
N PRO A 131 -11.19 2.31 -15.58
CA PRO A 131 -12.41 1.51 -15.52
C PRO A 131 -13.14 1.72 -14.17
N LEU A 132 -13.10 2.92 -13.64
CA LEU A 132 -13.64 3.28 -12.33
C LEU A 132 -14.87 4.16 -12.55
N ALA A 133 -16.00 3.71 -12.02
CA ALA A 133 -17.19 4.55 -11.93
C ALA A 133 -17.07 5.41 -10.66
N GLY A 134 -17.05 6.74 -10.82
CA GLY A 134 -17.13 7.60 -9.65
C GLY A 134 -16.68 9.04 -9.88
N ASN A 135 -17.13 9.90 -8.98
CA ASN A 135 -16.76 11.30 -8.96
C ASN A 135 -15.46 11.48 -8.14
N LEU A 136 -14.41 12.01 -8.76
CA LEU A 136 -13.13 12.30 -8.09
C LEU A 136 -13.25 13.24 -6.89
N ALA A 137 -14.33 13.98 -6.77
CA ALA A 137 -14.60 14.83 -5.62
C ALA A 137 -15.02 14.05 -4.36
N THR A 138 -15.24 12.72 -4.46
CA THR A 138 -15.53 11.89 -3.29
C THR A 138 -14.28 11.24 -2.73
N ILE A 139 -14.24 11.07 -1.41
CA ILE A 139 -13.11 10.43 -0.70
C ILE A 139 -12.78 9.07 -1.33
N GLU A 140 -13.78 8.23 -1.49
CA GLU A 140 -13.62 6.85 -1.93
C GLU A 140 -13.13 6.74 -3.37
N SER A 141 -13.77 7.48 -4.29
CA SER A 141 -13.40 7.45 -5.71
C SER A 141 -12.02 8.07 -5.96
N ASN A 142 -11.66 9.08 -5.19
CA ASN A 142 -10.36 9.74 -5.32
C ASN A 142 -9.22 8.81 -4.89
N ILE A 143 -9.34 8.19 -3.71
CA ILE A 143 -8.35 7.23 -3.21
C ILE A 143 -8.26 6.01 -4.13
N GLU A 144 -9.39 5.50 -4.60
CA GLU A 144 -9.41 4.36 -5.51
C GLU A 144 -8.69 4.68 -6.84
N ALA A 145 -8.97 5.83 -7.43
CA ALA A 145 -8.31 6.26 -8.67
C ALA A 145 -6.79 6.47 -8.47
N GLY A 146 -6.40 7.13 -7.39
CA GLY A 146 -5.00 7.33 -7.07
C GLY A 146 -4.26 6.01 -6.82
N CYS A 147 -4.85 5.08 -6.08
CA CYS A 147 -4.28 3.74 -5.86
C CYS A 147 -4.13 2.94 -7.16
N PHE A 148 -5.14 3.00 -8.06
CA PHE A 148 -5.03 2.37 -9.37
C PHE A 148 -3.83 2.90 -10.17
N ILE A 149 -3.67 4.22 -10.25
CA ILE A 149 -2.56 4.86 -10.96
C ILE A 149 -1.21 4.49 -10.32
N LEU A 150 -1.12 4.54 -9.00
CA LEU A 150 0.10 4.20 -8.27
C LEU A 150 0.49 2.73 -8.49
N ALA A 151 -0.47 1.81 -8.35
CA ALA A 151 -0.24 0.38 -8.57
C ALA A 151 0.17 0.08 -10.02
N ASP A 152 -0.46 0.73 -11.00
CA ASP A 152 -0.08 0.57 -12.40
C ASP A 152 1.35 1.04 -12.66
N ASN A 153 1.73 2.19 -12.12
CA ASN A 153 3.10 2.69 -12.21
C ASN A 153 4.11 1.73 -11.55
N ILE A 154 3.83 1.25 -10.34
CA ILE A 154 4.70 0.32 -9.61
C ILE A 154 4.85 -1.00 -10.37
N ARG A 155 3.76 -1.55 -10.90
CA ARG A 155 3.78 -2.80 -11.67
C ARG A 155 4.64 -2.69 -12.93
N ARG A 156 4.62 -1.53 -13.60
CA ARG A 156 5.38 -1.31 -14.86
C ARG A 156 6.83 -0.92 -14.63
N LEU A 157 7.14 -0.22 -13.56
CA LEU A 157 8.43 0.47 -13.38
C LEU A 157 9.22 0.01 -12.15
N GLY A 158 8.62 -0.83 -11.29
CA GLY A 158 9.13 -1.11 -9.95
C GLY A 158 8.77 -0.01 -8.95
N GLU A 159 8.90 -0.29 -7.64
CA GLU A 159 8.35 0.57 -6.58
C GLU A 159 8.91 2.00 -6.62
N ALA A 160 10.23 2.16 -6.55
CA ALA A 160 10.85 3.49 -6.48
C ALA A 160 10.54 4.37 -7.70
N GLN A 161 10.61 3.78 -8.90
CA GLN A 161 10.30 4.51 -10.13
C GLN A 161 8.80 4.73 -10.30
N GLY A 162 7.97 3.79 -9.86
CA GLY A 162 6.52 3.88 -9.87
C GLY A 162 6.02 5.01 -8.99
N ILE A 163 6.57 5.15 -7.78
CA ILE A 163 6.29 6.27 -6.88
C ILE A 163 6.73 7.58 -7.54
N SER A 164 7.95 7.65 -8.08
CA SER A 164 8.42 8.85 -8.76
C SER A 164 7.55 9.24 -9.95
N ALA A 165 7.11 8.26 -10.74
CA ALA A 165 6.25 8.46 -11.90
C ALA A 165 4.83 8.91 -11.54
N TYR A 166 4.38 8.69 -10.32
CA TYR A 166 3.09 9.21 -9.84
C TYR A 166 3.04 10.74 -9.95
N PHE A 167 4.11 11.41 -9.55
CA PHE A 167 4.24 12.86 -9.62
C PHE A 167 4.72 13.37 -10.98
N TRP A 168 5.76 12.73 -11.54
CA TRP A 168 6.41 13.21 -12.76
C TRP A 168 5.77 12.72 -14.06
N GLY A 169 4.91 11.70 -13.99
CA GLY A 169 4.41 11.01 -15.16
C GLY A 169 5.53 10.20 -15.85
N ARG A 170 5.54 10.18 -17.18
CA ARG A 170 6.48 9.35 -17.98
C ARG A 170 7.94 9.78 -17.88
N HIS A 171 8.20 11.02 -17.52
CA HIS A 171 9.54 11.61 -17.50
C HIS A 171 9.95 11.96 -16.08
N VAL A 172 10.41 10.96 -15.34
CA VAL A 172 10.94 11.17 -13.98
C VAL A 172 12.16 12.09 -14.06
N ARG A 173 12.10 13.24 -13.35
CA ARG A 173 13.12 14.29 -13.39
C ARG A 173 13.98 14.38 -12.13
N GLY A 174 13.73 13.54 -11.14
CA GLY A 174 14.49 13.56 -9.89
C GLY A 174 13.89 12.67 -8.82
N VAL A 175 14.60 12.58 -7.68
CA VAL A 175 14.26 11.68 -6.57
C VAL A 175 13.53 12.39 -5.42
N ALA A 176 13.45 13.73 -5.44
CA ALA A 176 12.92 14.50 -4.31
C ALA A 176 11.49 14.13 -3.91
N TYR A 177 10.64 13.77 -4.87
CA TYR A 177 9.29 13.30 -4.58
C TYR A 177 9.32 11.93 -3.89
N LEU A 178 10.09 10.98 -4.41
CA LEU A 178 10.29 9.67 -3.79
C LEU A 178 10.76 9.81 -2.34
N GLU A 179 11.79 10.61 -2.10
CA GLU A 179 12.32 10.85 -0.76
C GLU A 179 11.27 11.47 0.18
N LYS A 180 10.42 12.37 -0.34
CA LYS A 180 9.33 12.96 0.45
C LYS A 180 8.30 11.89 0.84
N VAL A 181 7.91 11.03 -0.09
CA VAL A 181 6.97 9.93 0.15
C VAL A 181 7.55 8.92 1.13
N GLU A 182 8.83 8.52 0.98
CA GLU A 182 9.44 7.53 1.87
C GLU A 182 9.62 8.06 3.30
N ARG A 183 9.94 9.34 3.49
CA ARG A 183 9.95 9.97 4.83
C ARG A 183 8.56 9.95 5.45
N ALA A 184 7.53 10.28 4.68
CA ALA A 184 6.16 10.23 5.17
C ALA A 184 5.73 8.78 5.50
N ARG A 185 6.11 7.80 4.66
CA ARG A 185 5.84 6.37 4.90
C ARG A 185 6.48 5.85 6.18
N ALA A 186 7.73 6.22 6.44
CA ALA A 186 8.42 5.87 7.69
C ALA A 186 7.68 6.46 8.89
N TRP A 187 7.33 7.74 8.84
CA TRP A 187 6.58 8.40 9.90
C TRP A 187 5.22 7.74 10.16
N VAL A 188 4.47 7.35 9.11
CA VAL A 188 3.18 6.64 9.26
C VAL A 188 3.36 5.30 9.98
N ARG A 189 4.44 4.56 9.67
CA ARG A 189 4.73 3.28 10.35
C ARG A 189 5.02 3.44 11.84
N GLU A 190 5.71 4.51 12.20
CA GLU A 190 6.09 4.79 13.58
C GLU A 190 4.91 5.30 14.44
N ALA A 191 3.88 5.87 13.83
CA ALA A 191 2.76 6.47 14.53
C ALA A 191 1.94 5.49 15.42
N SER A 192 2.04 4.18 15.21
CA SER A 192 1.37 3.18 16.04
C SER A 192 2.12 2.82 17.33
N THR A 193 3.37 3.30 17.48
CA THR A 193 4.24 2.95 18.61
C THR A 193 4.32 4.07 19.65
N SER A 194 3.65 5.19 19.41
CA SER A 194 3.57 6.35 20.31
C SER A 194 2.24 6.39 21.04
#